data_213ffa05411f0681d3388fe0fce8d089
#
_entry.id   213ffa05411f0681d3388fe0fce8d089
#
_cell.length_a   1.000
_cell.length_b   1.000
_cell.length_c   1.000
_cell.angle_alpha   90.00
_cell.angle_beta   90.00
_cell.angle_gamma   90.00
#
_symmetry.space_group_name_H-M   'P 1'
#
loop_
_entity.id
_entity.type
_entity.pdbx_description
1 polymer ?
#
loop_
_entity_poly.entity_id
_entity_poly.type
_entity_poly.pdbx_seq_one_letter_code
_entity_poly.pdbx_strand_id
1 'polypeptide(L)'
;MISFSKYQGLGNDFLIVEGRQGQLPDAISNPDPAWVKRICDRRFGVGGDGLILALPPQAEGELRMRIINADGSEAEMCGNGIRCLARYLADTDGDGPGRRWDIETLAGMIRPELMADGQLRVDMGPPFLTSEGIPTTLMPEDGLPQGVLLLEGEQLKVAAVGMGNPHVVVPVDDLASIPFDAWGAALEVHPAFPAKTNVHFLQVHSRNRLEIRVWERGAGPTLACGTGACATLVAAVLLGLSDDTAEVMLPGGPLQIAWLNRSGSVLMTGPAVAVFDGVFAPELLPVGMVEQQPPAMAVATAPAHETAGFDCSRDCADSCQQPDNCLRDAAQQQVQAFLNSTSLDAMLNLASDSLEQRTRARFERGTP
;
A
#
# COMPACT_ATOMS: atom_id res chain seq x y z
N MET A 1 19.00 -5.59 10.63
CA MET A 1 17.80 -6.15 9.98
C MET A 1 16.80 -5.00 9.76
N ILE A 2 16.17 -4.88 8.60
CA ILE A 2 15.15 -3.86 8.31
C ILE A 2 13.79 -4.54 8.33
N SER A 3 12.94 -4.06 9.24
CA SER A 3 11.54 -4.52 9.36
C SER A 3 10.62 -3.67 8.48
N PHE A 4 9.52 -4.26 8.06
CA PHE A 4 8.44 -3.57 7.36
C PHE A 4 7.09 -4.07 7.86
N SER A 5 6.06 -3.23 7.69
CA SER A 5 4.66 -3.62 7.87
C SER A 5 3.94 -3.49 6.55
N LYS A 6 3.12 -4.45 6.18
CA LYS A 6 2.32 -4.40 4.95
C LYS A 6 0.90 -4.00 5.29
N TYR A 7 0.42 -2.93 4.66
CA TYR A 7 -0.94 -2.40 4.80
C TYR A 7 -1.58 -2.27 3.43
N GLN A 8 -2.90 -2.32 3.38
CA GLN A 8 -3.66 -2.11 2.17
C GLN A 8 -4.87 -1.19 2.40
N GLY A 9 -5.24 -0.40 1.39
CA GLY A 9 -6.47 0.37 1.32
C GLY A 9 -7.20 0.07 0.01
N LEU A 10 -8.32 -0.67 0.08
CA LEU A 10 -9.12 -1.06 -1.09
C LEU A 10 -8.32 -1.84 -2.16
N GLY A 11 -7.44 -2.75 -1.71
CA GLY A 11 -6.62 -3.57 -2.59
C GLY A 11 -5.32 -2.90 -3.10
N ASN A 12 -5.12 -1.62 -2.82
CA ASN A 12 -3.85 -0.93 -3.09
C ASN A 12 -2.95 -1.09 -1.86
N ASP A 13 -1.83 -1.82 -1.99
CA ASP A 13 -1.04 -2.31 -0.87
C ASP A 13 0.40 -1.78 -0.84
N PHE A 14 0.85 -1.43 0.36
CA PHE A 14 2.13 -0.76 0.58
C PHE A 14 2.98 -1.47 1.63
N LEU A 15 4.29 -1.47 1.40
CA LEU A 15 5.28 -1.81 2.41
C LEU A 15 5.63 -0.53 3.18
N ILE A 16 5.44 -0.52 4.48
CA ILE A 16 5.73 0.64 5.34
C ILE A 16 6.98 0.35 6.15
N VAL A 17 7.98 1.22 6.08
CA VAL A 17 9.22 1.13 6.85
C VAL A 17 9.27 2.28 7.84
N GLU A 18 9.45 1.93 9.12
CA GLU A 18 9.55 2.87 10.24
C GLU A 18 10.93 3.52 10.26
N GLY A 19 10.97 4.82 10.28
CA GLY A 19 12.19 5.61 10.33
C GLY A 19 12.07 6.92 11.10
N ARG A 20 10.96 7.18 11.80
CA ARG A 20 10.68 8.43 12.55
C ARG A 20 11.76 8.78 13.57
N GLN A 21 12.46 7.79 14.11
CA GLN A 21 13.55 8.00 15.06
C GLN A 21 14.91 8.33 14.40
N GLY A 22 14.96 8.48 13.07
CA GLY A 22 16.17 8.86 12.33
C GLY A 22 17.24 7.78 12.26
N GLN A 23 16.91 6.51 12.49
CA GLN A 23 17.87 5.40 12.56
C GLN A 23 17.97 4.58 11.26
N LEU A 24 17.24 4.98 10.20
CA LEU A 24 17.34 4.25 8.93
C LEU A 24 18.67 4.52 8.23
N PRO A 25 19.32 3.48 7.71
CA PRO A 25 20.46 3.65 6.80
C PRO A 25 20.09 4.49 5.58
N ASP A 26 21.06 5.24 5.05
CA ASP A 26 20.84 6.13 3.90
C ASP A 26 20.28 5.37 2.68
N ALA A 27 20.77 4.17 2.41
CA ALA A 27 20.28 3.32 1.33
C ALA A 27 18.77 2.90 1.48
N ILE A 28 18.18 3.06 2.66
CA ILE A 28 16.75 2.84 2.91
C ILE A 28 15.98 4.16 2.92
N SER A 29 16.53 5.21 3.55
CA SER A 29 15.88 6.54 3.61
C SER A 29 15.90 7.27 2.27
N ASN A 30 16.88 6.95 1.40
CA ASN A 30 17.01 7.41 0.02
C ASN A 30 17.17 6.20 -0.93
N PRO A 31 16.10 5.42 -1.13
CA PRO A 31 16.21 4.13 -1.79
C PRO A 31 16.48 4.27 -3.29
N ASP A 32 17.31 3.37 -3.80
CA ASP A 32 17.48 3.19 -5.24
C ASP A 32 16.15 2.71 -5.86
N PRO A 33 15.65 3.33 -6.93
CA PRO A 33 14.45 2.87 -7.65
C PRO A 33 14.49 1.39 -8.04
N ALA A 34 15.64 0.84 -8.39
CA ALA A 34 15.78 -0.58 -8.71
C ALA A 34 15.59 -1.48 -7.49
N TRP A 35 15.96 -1.02 -6.29
CA TRP A 35 15.67 -1.75 -5.06
C TRP A 35 14.18 -1.75 -4.77
N VAL A 36 13.49 -0.60 -4.90
CA VAL A 36 12.03 -0.53 -4.69
C VAL A 36 11.29 -1.45 -5.66
N LYS A 37 11.64 -1.43 -6.96
CA LYS A 37 11.09 -2.38 -7.94
C LYS A 37 11.25 -3.83 -7.50
N ARG A 38 12.41 -4.20 -6.97
CA ARG A 38 12.70 -5.56 -6.54
C ARG A 38 11.87 -5.97 -5.33
N ILE A 39 11.75 -5.14 -4.30
CA ILE A 39 10.97 -5.48 -3.10
C ILE A 39 9.46 -5.47 -3.38
N CYS A 40 9.00 -4.64 -4.31
CA CYS A 40 7.59 -4.55 -4.72
C CYS A 40 7.19 -5.64 -5.74
N ASP A 41 8.12 -6.41 -6.30
CA ASP A 41 7.79 -7.52 -7.18
C ASP A 41 6.99 -8.58 -6.42
N ARG A 42 5.80 -8.95 -6.95
CA ARG A 42 4.87 -9.86 -6.27
C ARG A 42 5.29 -11.34 -6.36
N ARG A 43 6.33 -11.67 -7.14
CA ARG A 43 6.82 -13.05 -7.33
C ARG A 43 8.21 -13.25 -6.76
N PHE A 44 9.07 -12.24 -6.86
CA PHE A 44 10.49 -12.33 -6.49
C PHE A 44 10.87 -11.43 -5.31
N GLY A 45 9.94 -10.56 -4.87
CA GLY A 45 10.08 -9.70 -3.71
C GLY A 45 9.05 -10.00 -2.63
N VAL A 46 8.74 -9.00 -1.81
CA VAL A 46 7.64 -9.04 -0.85
C VAL A 46 6.30 -8.83 -1.57
N GLY A 47 6.32 -8.02 -2.61
CA GLY A 47 5.14 -7.64 -3.38
C GLY A 47 4.39 -6.46 -2.76
N GLY A 48 4.03 -5.48 -3.60
CA GLY A 48 3.25 -4.31 -3.20
C GLY A 48 3.17 -3.31 -4.34
N ASP A 49 2.26 -2.34 -4.21
CA ASP A 49 2.11 -1.25 -5.16
C ASP A 49 3.09 -0.11 -4.89
N GLY A 50 3.77 -0.15 -3.73
CA GLY A 50 4.81 0.81 -3.38
C GLY A 50 5.39 0.62 -1.99
N LEU A 51 6.42 1.43 -1.74
CA LEU A 51 7.10 1.58 -0.46
C LEU A 51 6.72 2.92 0.17
N ILE A 52 6.33 2.92 1.43
CA ILE A 52 6.13 4.12 2.25
C ILE A 52 7.21 4.16 3.31
N LEU A 53 7.89 5.29 3.42
CA LEU A 53 8.83 5.59 4.48
C LEU A 53 8.20 6.58 5.46
N ALA A 54 8.07 6.18 6.72
CA ALA A 54 7.72 7.08 7.83
C ALA A 54 9.03 7.67 8.38
N LEU A 55 9.30 8.95 8.11
CA LEU A 55 10.59 9.61 8.39
C LEU A 55 10.42 10.73 9.42
N PRO A 56 11.51 11.20 10.04
CA PRO A 56 11.47 12.42 10.84
C PRO A 56 10.95 13.61 10.02
N PRO A 57 10.23 14.56 10.63
CA PRO A 57 9.78 15.76 9.95
C PRO A 57 10.98 16.63 9.50
N GLN A 58 10.76 17.41 8.46
CA GLN A 58 11.73 18.41 7.98
C GLN A 58 11.28 19.84 8.24
N ALA A 59 10.00 20.04 8.57
CA ALA A 59 9.40 21.34 8.90
C ALA A 59 8.52 21.21 10.17
N GLU A 60 7.26 21.60 10.10
CA GLU A 60 6.36 21.69 11.27
C GLU A 60 5.51 20.43 11.51
N GLY A 61 5.64 19.40 10.68
CA GLY A 61 4.91 18.15 10.81
C GLY A 61 5.35 17.30 11.99
N GLU A 62 4.56 16.32 12.35
CA GLU A 62 4.93 15.27 13.33
C GLU A 62 5.88 14.24 12.71
N LEU A 63 5.69 13.98 11.41
CA LEU A 63 6.52 13.08 10.61
C LEU A 63 6.43 13.44 9.14
N ARG A 64 7.32 12.86 8.35
CA ARG A 64 7.31 12.98 6.90
C ARG A 64 7.04 11.63 6.25
N MET A 65 6.10 11.60 5.31
CA MET A 65 5.87 10.47 4.42
C MET A 65 6.64 10.67 3.11
N ARG A 66 7.42 9.66 2.71
CA ARG A 66 7.82 9.48 1.33
C ARG A 66 7.14 8.25 0.78
N ILE A 67 6.63 8.33 -0.43
CA ILE A 67 5.98 7.22 -1.10
C ILE A 67 6.62 6.99 -2.47
N ILE A 68 7.11 5.78 -2.67
CA ILE A 68 7.78 5.36 -3.90
C ILE A 68 6.93 4.23 -4.50
N ASN A 69 6.45 4.43 -5.72
CA ASN A 69 5.65 3.45 -6.44
C ASN A 69 6.47 2.19 -6.78
N ALA A 70 5.78 1.09 -7.12
CA ALA A 70 6.43 -0.16 -7.51
C ALA A 70 7.34 -0.03 -8.75
N ASP A 71 7.16 0.99 -9.58
CA ASP A 71 8.04 1.30 -10.72
C ASP A 71 9.28 2.11 -10.33
N GLY A 72 9.45 2.42 -9.05
CA GLY A 72 10.55 3.20 -8.49
C GLY A 72 10.40 4.71 -8.62
N SER A 73 9.30 5.21 -9.17
CA SER A 73 9.01 6.65 -9.20
C SER A 73 8.50 7.13 -7.83
N GLU A 74 8.87 8.35 -7.43
CA GLU A 74 8.36 8.96 -6.20
C GLU A 74 7.07 9.73 -6.50
N ALA A 75 6.02 9.49 -5.73
CA ALA A 75 4.75 10.19 -5.85
C ALA A 75 4.68 11.33 -4.82
N GLU A 76 4.02 12.43 -5.21
CA GLU A 76 3.83 13.57 -4.31
C GLU A 76 2.93 13.23 -3.13
N MET A 77 1.85 12.46 -3.38
CA MET A 77 0.90 11.96 -2.39
C MET A 77 0.07 10.83 -3.00
N CYS A 78 -0.42 9.94 -2.15
CA CYS A 78 -1.38 8.89 -2.53
C CYS A 78 -2.46 8.79 -1.45
N GLY A 79 -3.72 9.00 -1.82
CA GLY A 79 -4.85 8.94 -0.89
C GLY A 79 -5.00 7.58 -0.18
N ASN A 80 -4.70 6.48 -0.85
CA ASN A 80 -4.68 5.14 -0.23
C ASN A 80 -3.46 4.98 0.68
N GLY A 81 -2.29 5.42 0.21
CA GLY A 81 -1.03 5.34 0.97
C GLY A 81 -1.07 6.14 2.27
N ILE A 82 -1.62 7.37 2.27
CA ILE A 82 -1.72 8.17 3.50
C ILE A 82 -2.66 7.53 4.52
N ARG A 83 -3.76 6.86 4.08
CA ARG A 83 -4.62 6.10 4.99
C ARG A 83 -3.88 4.89 5.56
N CYS A 84 -3.13 4.16 4.74
CA CYS A 84 -2.32 3.03 5.21
C CYS A 84 -1.28 3.48 6.24
N LEU A 85 -0.59 4.61 6.01
CA LEU A 85 0.36 5.16 6.97
C LEU A 85 -0.33 5.58 8.27
N ALA A 86 -1.44 6.31 8.20
CA ALA A 86 -2.18 6.74 9.39
C ALA A 86 -2.70 5.55 10.22
N ARG A 87 -3.15 4.48 9.54
CA ARG A 87 -3.53 3.24 10.23
C ARG A 87 -2.34 2.57 10.89
N TYR A 88 -1.21 2.48 10.20
CA TYR A 88 0.04 1.97 10.74
C TYR A 88 0.47 2.74 12.01
N LEU A 89 0.39 4.08 11.99
CA LEU A 89 0.71 4.93 13.14
C LEU A 89 -0.23 4.65 14.31
N ALA A 90 -1.55 4.58 14.07
CA ALA A 90 -2.53 4.25 15.09
C ALA A 90 -2.26 2.89 15.75
N ASP A 91 -1.96 1.87 14.94
CA ASP A 91 -1.68 0.52 15.44
C ASP A 91 -0.35 0.45 16.20
N THR A 92 0.67 1.22 15.80
CA THR A 92 2.01 1.21 16.39
C THR A 92 2.07 2.04 17.68
N ASP A 93 1.43 3.23 17.67
CA ASP A 93 1.50 4.18 18.78
C ASP A 93 0.34 3.97 19.78
N GLY A 94 -0.64 3.12 19.44
CA GLY A 94 -1.82 2.83 20.29
C GLY A 94 -2.83 3.98 20.32
N ASP A 95 -2.86 4.77 19.25
CA ASP A 95 -3.77 5.92 19.15
C ASP A 95 -5.23 5.50 18.95
N GLY A 96 -6.14 6.27 19.53
CA GLY A 96 -7.58 6.03 19.47
C GLY A 96 -8.33 7.00 18.54
N PRO A 97 -9.65 6.80 18.38
CA PRO A 97 -10.50 7.65 17.57
C PRO A 97 -10.39 9.13 17.91
N GLY A 98 -10.43 9.99 16.89
CA GLY A 98 -10.23 11.44 17.00
C GLY A 98 -8.77 11.89 16.88
N ARG A 99 -7.82 10.96 16.81
CA ARG A 99 -6.41 11.28 16.56
C ARG A 99 -6.26 11.84 15.14
N ARG A 100 -5.51 12.92 15.02
CA ARG A 100 -5.06 13.53 13.76
C ARG A 100 -3.54 13.58 13.76
N TRP A 101 -2.95 13.42 12.61
CA TRP A 101 -1.51 13.53 12.40
C TRP A 101 -1.21 14.65 11.42
N ASP A 102 -0.19 15.46 11.71
CA ASP A 102 0.37 16.44 10.77
C ASP A 102 1.52 15.75 10.00
N ILE A 103 1.23 15.27 8.78
CA ILE A 103 2.16 14.48 7.95
C ILE A 103 2.67 15.34 6.80
N GLU A 104 3.97 15.57 6.77
CA GLU A 104 4.63 16.22 5.63
C GLU A 104 4.70 15.29 4.42
N THR A 105 4.30 15.77 3.27
CA THR A 105 4.42 15.07 1.97
C THR A 105 4.98 16.00 0.91
N LEU A 106 5.33 15.50 -0.27
CA LEU A 106 5.73 16.35 -1.40
C LEU A 106 4.57 17.24 -1.91
N ALA A 107 3.31 16.84 -1.64
CA ALA A 107 2.13 17.66 -1.94
C ALA A 107 1.79 18.68 -0.83
N GLY A 108 2.62 18.77 0.22
CA GLY A 108 2.38 19.62 1.38
C GLY A 108 1.93 18.85 2.63
N MET A 109 1.35 19.57 3.59
CA MET A 109 0.88 19.01 4.86
C MET A 109 -0.46 18.31 4.66
N ILE A 110 -0.52 17.01 4.96
CA ILE A 110 -1.74 16.21 4.92
C ILE A 110 -2.12 15.81 6.35
N ARG A 111 -3.42 15.90 6.66
CA ARG A 111 -3.95 15.67 8.01
C ARG A 111 -4.98 14.55 8.04
N PRO A 112 -4.56 13.28 8.02
CA PRO A 112 -5.49 12.18 8.21
C PRO A 112 -6.02 12.17 9.66
N GLU A 113 -7.27 11.70 9.82
CA GLU A 113 -7.95 11.57 11.11
C GLU A 113 -8.53 10.16 11.27
N LEU A 114 -8.29 9.54 12.42
CA LEU A 114 -8.89 8.25 12.79
C LEU A 114 -10.31 8.48 13.29
N MET A 115 -11.29 7.93 12.58
CA MET A 115 -12.71 8.05 12.90
C MET A 115 -13.14 7.03 13.95
N ALA A 116 -14.33 7.23 14.56
CA ALA A 116 -14.86 6.37 15.60
C ALA A 116 -15.13 4.91 15.14
N ASP A 117 -15.37 4.72 13.86
CA ASP A 117 -15.60 3.41 13.23
C ASP A 117 -14.29 2.75 12.74
N GLY A 118 -13.15 3.37 13.02
CA GLY A 118 -11.83 2.89 12.62
C GLY A 118 -11.43 3.23 11.19
N GLN A 119 -12.27 3.95 10.43
CA GLN A 119 -11.88 4.45 9.12
C GLN A 119 -10.98 5.68 9.23
N LEU A 120 -10.25 5.99 8.16
CA LEU A 120 -9.37 7.15 8.07
C LEU A 120 -10.03 8.20 7.17
N ARG A 121 -10.21 9.41 7.70
CA ARG A 121 -10.66 10.58 6.96
C ARG A 121 -9.48 11.44 6.54
N VAL A 122 -9.43 11.82 5.26
CA VAL A 122 -8.38 12.64 4.67
C VAL A 122 -9.01 13.85 3.99
N ASP A 123 -8.47 15.02 4.27
CA ASP A 123 -8.75 16.23 3.49
C ASP A 123 -7.92 16.19 2.21
N MET A 124 -8.61 16.09 1.09
CA MET A 124 -8.01 15.95 -0.24
C MET A 124 -7.79 17.30 -0.96
N GLY A 125 -8.08 18.40 -0.26
CA GLY A 125 -8.03 19.75 -0.82
C GLY A 125 -9.23 20.11 -1.71
N PRO A 126 -9.28 21.35 -2.19
CA PRO A 126 -10.34 21.81 -3.10
C PRO A 126 -10.14 21.22 -4.50
N PRO A 127 -11.25 20.93 -5.22
CA PRO A 127 -11.16 20.52 -6.62
C PRO A 127 -10.77 21.67 -7.53
N PHE A 128 -10.08 21.37 -8.63
CA PHE A 128 -9.83 22.29 -9.74
C PHE A 128 -10.97 22.13 -10.74
N LEU A 129 -11.64 23.23 -11.08
CA LEU A 129 -12.82 23.26 -11.94
C LEU A 129 -12.64 24.17 -13.16
N THR A 130 -11.41 24.58 -13.44
CA THR A 130 -11.09 25.36 -14.64
C THR A 130 -10.34 24.50 -15.65
N SER A 131 -10.56 24.78 -16.94
CA SER A 131 -9.93 23.99 -18.02
C SER A 131 -8.40 24.02 -17.94
N GLU A 132 -7.81 25.13 -17.51
CA GLU A 132 -6.37 25.28 -17.32
C GLU A 132 -5.86 24.48 -16.14
N GLY A 133 -6.62 24.46 -15.02
CA GLY A 133 -6.26 23.72 -13.80
C GLY A 133 -6.37 22.20 -13.95
N ILE A 134 -7.13 21.73 -14.96
CA ILE A 134 -7.34 20.31 -15.26
C ILE A 134 -6.49 19.82 -16.44
N PRO A 135 -5.73 20.59 -17.14
CA PRO A 135 -5.26 20.56 -18.53
C PRO A 135 -6.23 19.86 -19.50
N THR A 136 -7.38 20.52 -19.77
CA THR A 136 -8.38 20.03 -20.73
C THR A 136 -8.81 21.12 -21.72
N THR A 137 -9.24 20.72 -22.91
CA THR A 137 -9.84 21.61 -23.93
C THR A 137 -11.37 21.67 -23.84
N LEU A 138 -11.97 20.95 -22.91
CA LEU A 138 -13.41 21.03 -22.65
C LEU A 138 -13.76 22.42 -22.14
N MET A 139 -14.89 22.94 -22.63
CA MET A 139 -15.36 24.27 -22.23
C MET A 139 -16.15 24.21 -20.93
N PRO A 140 -16.01 25.21 -20.04
CA PRO A 140 -16.84 25.31 -18.86
C PRO A 140 -18.32 25.53 -19.20
N GLU A 141 -19.18 24.69 -18.63
CA GLU A 141 -20.63 24.81 -18.62
C GLU A 141 -21.10 24.50 -17.21
N ASP A 142 -21.96 25.36 -16.63
CA ASP A 142 -22.45 25.25 -15.26
C ASP A 142 -21.35 25.09 -14.18
N GLY A 143 -20.20 25.74 -14.41
CA GLY A 143 -19.07 25.74 -13.47
C GLY A 143 -18.17 24.49 -13.52
N LEU A 144 -18.29 23.68 -14.58
CA LEU A 144 -17.55 22.45 -14.79
C LEU A 144 -17.13 22.30 -16.24
N PRO A 145 -15.85 22.06 -16.59
CA PRO A 145 -15.47 21.69 -17.95
C PRO A 145 -16.14 20.38 -18.35
N GLN A 146 -17.02 20.42 -19.34
CA GLN A 146 -17.81 19.28 -19.77
C GLN A 146 -18.11 19.34 -21.28
N GLY A 147 -18.65 18.29 -21.85
CA GLY A 147 -18.98 18.20 -23.24
C GLY A 147 -19.37 16.81 -23.70
N VAL A 148 -19.48 16.65 -25.01
CA VAL A 148 -19.70 15.36 -25.65
C VAL A 148 -18.47 15.00 -26.47
N LEU A 149 -17.87 13.85 -26.18
CA LEU A 149 -16.78 13.29 -26.96
C LEU A 149 -17.29 12.16 -27.84
N LEU A 150 -16.80 12.14 -29.09
CA LEU A 150 -17.09 11.04 -30.01
C LEU A 150 -16.01 9.97 -29.90
N LEU A 151 -16.41 8.77 -29.53
CA LEU A 151 -15.52 7.65 -29.32
C LEU A 151 -16.07 6.39 -29.99
N GLU A 152 -15.36 5.84 -30.98
CA GLU A 152 -15.77 4.64 -31.72
C GLU A 152 -17.19 4.69 -32.31
N GLY A 153 -17.69 5.91 -32.64
CA GLY A 153 -19.03 6.13 -33.15
C GLY A 153 -20.09 6.45 -32.08
N GLU A 154 -19.76 6.30 -30.82
CA GLU A 154 -20.63 6.61 -29.68
C GLU A 154 -20.37 8.03 -29.15
N GLN A 155 -21.45 8.72 -28.72
CA GLN A 155 -21.40 10.03 -28.10
C GLN A 155 -21.40 9.90 -26.58
N LEU A 156 -20.25 10.18 -25.95
CA LEU A 156 -20.10 10.12 -24.49
C LEU A 156 -20.20 11.53 -23.90
N LYS A 157 -21.14 11.72 -22.97
CA LYS A 157 -21.12 12.89 -22.09
C LYS A 157 -19.99 12.75 -21.11
N VAL A 158 -19.18 13.77 -20.97
CA VAL A 158 -18.00 13.75 -20.09
C VAL A 158 -17.91 15.04 -19.28
N ALA A 159 -17.37 14.94 -18.08
CA ALA A 159 -17.08 16.07 -17.22
C ALA A 159 -15.64 15.93 -16.67
N ALA A 160 -14.89 17.03 -16.62
CA ALA A 160 -13.52 17.02 -16.15
C ALA A 160 -13.39 17.69 -14.78
N VAL A 161 -12.62 17.07 -13.87
CA VAL A 161 -12.31 17.59 -12.52
C VAL A 161 -10.84 17.34 -12.23
N GLY A 162 -10.16 18.32 -11.64
CA GLY A 162 -8.81 18.15 -11.12
C GLY A 162 -8.83 17.89 -9.60
N MET A 163 -8.01 16.95 -9.15
CA MET A 163 -7.73 16.70 -7.73
C MET A 163 -6.21 16.64 -7.50
N GLY A 164 -5.48 17.63 -8.04
CA GLY A 164 -4.02 17.62 -8.16
C GLY A 164 -3.52 16.89 -9.41
N ASN A 165 -4.34 16.06 -10.00
CA ASN A 165 -4.16 15.37 -11.28
C ASN A 165 -5.48 15.41 -12.08
N PRO A 166 -5.45 15.23 -13.42
CA PRO A 166 -6.63 15.31 -14.26
C PRO A 166 -7.49 14.05 -14.17
N HIS A 167 -8.81 14.26 -14.10
CA HIS A 167 -9.81 13.21 -14.12
C HIS A 167 -10.93 13.55 -15.11
N VAL A 168 -11.40 12.58 -15.87
CA VAL A 168 -12.64 12.62 -16.64
C VAL A 168 -13.64 11.64 -16.06
N VAL A 169 -14.86 12.13 -15.83
CA VAL A 169 -15.99 11.34 -15.34
C VAL A 169 -16.99 11.16 -16.49
N VAL A 170 -17.39 9.94 -16.75
CA VAL A 170 -18.27 9.53 -17.83
C VAL A 170 -19.50 8.86 -17.24
N PRO A 171 -20.63 9.56 -17.06
CA PRO A 171 -21.88 8.94 -16.62
C PRO A 171 -22.36 7.91 -17.65
N VAL A 172 -22.68 6.71 -17.15
CA VAL A 172 -23.22 5.60 -17.94
C VAL A 172 -24.41 4.96 -17.25
N ASP A 173 -25.29 4.31 -18.00
CA ASP A 173 -26.48 3.66 -17.43
C ASP A 173 -26.12 2.34 -16.73
N ASP A 174 -25.15 1.58 -17.29
CA ASP A 174 -24.73 0.28 -16.77
C ASP A 174 -23.22 0.06 -17.02
N LEU A 175 -22.46 -0.08 -15.94
CA LEU A 175 -21.02 -0.35 -15.98
C LEU A 175 -20.65 -1.71 -16.57
N ALA A 176 -21.57 -2.67 -16.56
CA ALA A 176 -21.32 -4.00 -17.13
C ALA A 176 -21.43 -4.00 -18.65
N SER A 177 -22.16 -3.08 -19.24
CA SER A 177 -22.45 -3.02 -20.68
C SER A 177 -21.43 -2.25 -21.51
N ILE A 178 -20.54 -1.43 -20.86
CA ILE A 178 -19.58 -0.59 -21.58
C ILE A 178 -18.35 -1.39 -22.04
N PRO A 179 -17.75 -1.06 -23.19
CA PRO A 179 -16.47 -1.61 -23.63
C PRO A 179 -15.31 -0.94 -22.87
N PHE A 180 -15.22 -1.25 -21.57
CA PHE A 180 -14.40 -0.56 -20.58
C PHE A 180 -12.94 -0.38 -21.01
N ASP A 181 -12.30 -1.45 -21.48
CA ASP A 181 -10.87 -1.40 -21.82
C ASP A 181 -10.61 -0.53 -23.06
N ALA A 182 -11.47 -0.63 -24.06
CA ALA A 182 -11.37 0.16 -25.29
C ALA A 182 -11.59 1.66 -24.99
N TRP A 183 -12.68 1.97 -24.29
CA TRP A 183 -13.00 3.35 -23.96
C TRP A 183 -12.04 3.97 -22.96
N GLY A 184 -11.60 3.21 -21.95
CA GLY A 184 -10.63 3.67 -20.97
C GLY A 184 -9.31 4.08 -21.62
N ALA A 185 -8.75 3.19 -22.44
CA ALA A 185 -7.49 3.44 -23.17
C ALA A 185 -7.60 4.63 -24.14
N ALA A 186 -8.71 4.74 -24.85
CA ALA A 186 -8.91 5.82 -25.82
C ALA A 186 -9.14 7.18 -25.14
N LEU A 187 -9.90 7.23 -24.03
CA LEU A 187 -10.14 8.47 -23.28
C LEU A 187 -8.89 8.94 -22.53
N GLU A 188 -8.06 8.04 -22.00
CA GLU A 188 -6.79 8.39 -21.34
C GLU A 188 -5.95 9.34 -22.20
N VAL A 189 -5.87 9.06 -23.51
CA VAL A 189 -5.02 9.77 -24.48
C VAL A 189 -5.81 10.67 -25.43
N HIS A 190 -7.10 10.90 -25.15
CA HIS A 190 -7.97 11.68 -26.02
C HIS A 190 -7.44 13.12 -26.16
N PRO A 191 -7.52 13.74 -27.37
CA PRO A 191 -7.03 15.12 -27.62
C PRO A 191 -7.63 16.19 -26.69
N ALA A 192 -8.82 15.94 -26.12
CA ALA A 192 -9.41 16.82 -25.13
C ALA A 192 -8.58 16.90 -23.82
N PHE A 193 -7.64 15.98 -23.59
CA PHE A 193 -6.79 15.90 -22.40
C PHE A 193 -5.31 15.84 -22.80
N PRO A 194 -4.67 16.97 -23.15
CA PRO A 194 -3.30 17.00 -23.68
C PRO A 194 -2.24 16.47 -22.71
N ALA A 195 -2.51 16.49 -21.39
CA ALA A 195 -1.64 15.91 -20.35
C ALA A 195 -2.04 14.47 -20.00
N LYS A 196 -2.89 13.81 -20.83
CA LYS A 196 -3.61 12.57 -20.51
C LYS A 196 -4.51 12.73 -19.28
N THR A 197 -5.36 11.75 -18.98
CA THR A 197 -6.31 11.82 -17.87
C THR A 197 -6.56 10.45 -17.25
N ASN A 198 -6.97 10.44 -15.97
CA ASN A 198 -7.63 9.29 -15.37
C ASN A 198 -9.09 9.26 -15.78
N VAL A 199 -9.63 8.09 -16.07
CA VAL A 199 -11.00 7.92 -16.58
C VAL A 199 -11.85 7.16 -15.55
N HIS A 200 -13.03 7.70 -15.25
CA HIS A 200 -13.98 7.11 -14.32
C HIS A 200 -15.34 6.97 -14.99
N PHE A 201 -15.74 5.75 -15.28
CA PHE A 201 -17.09 5.46 -15.74
C PHE A 201 -18.00 5.38 -14.50
N LEU A 202 -19.02 6.23 -14.47
CA LEU A 202 -19.91 6.43 -13.33
C LEU A 202 -21.30 5.87 -13.60
N GLN A 203 -21.74 4.92 -12.78
CA GLN A 203 -23.13 4.51 -12.65
C GLN A 203 -23.74 5.10 -11.38
N VAL A 204 -24.91 5.73 -11.51
CA VAL A 204 -25.63 6.34 -10.38
C VAL A 204 -26.74 5.40 -9.93
N HIS A 205 -26.61 4.81 -8.72
CA HIS A 205 -27.66 3.98 -8.11
C HIS A 205 -28.67 4.83 -7.37
N SER A 206 -28.20 5.87 -6.69
CA SER A 206 -29.02 6.88 -6.00
C SER A 206 -28.20 8.14 -5.77
N ARG A 207 -28.83 9.23 -5.26
CA ARG A 207 -28.12 10.49 -5.00
C ARG A 207 -27.00 10.36 -3.96
N ASN A 208 -27.00 9.32 -3.14
CA ASN A 208 -25.98 9.05 -2.11
C ASN A 208 -25.22 7.74 -2.33
N ARG A 209 -25.37 7.09 -3.49
CA ARG A 209 -24.67 5.85 -3.83
C ARG A 209 -24.30 5.83 -5.30
N LEU A 210 -23.00 5.95 -5.53
CA LEU A 210 -22.34 5.98 -6.82
C LEU A 210 -21.48 4.72 -6.99
N GLU A 211 -21.30 4.23 -8.20
CA GLU A 211 -20.38 3.14 -8.52
C GLU A 211 -19.51 3.54 -9.70
N ILE A 212 -18.20 3.24 -9.62
CA ILE A 212 -17.26 3.57 -10.68
C ILE A 212 -16.39 2.39 -11.07
N ARG A 213 -16.02 2.37 -12.36
CA ARG A 213 -14.85 1.63 -12.85
C ARG A 213 -13.77 2.62 -13.21
N VAL A 214 -12.53 2.26 -12.85
CA VAL A 214 -11.39 3.16 -12.89
C VAL A 214 -10.37 2.69 -13.90
N TRP A 215 -9.97 3.61 -14.79
CA TRP A 215 -8.80 3.46 -15.66
C TRP A 215 -7.82 4.59 -15.32
N GLU A 216 -6.71 4.24 -14.68
CA GLU A 216 -5.73 5.25 -14.28
C GLU A 216 -4.71 5.55 -15.38
N ARG A 217 -4.33 6.80 -15.48
CA ARG A 217 -3.35 7.34 -16.41
C ARG A 217 -2.00 6.62 -16.26
N GLY A 218 -1.59 5.89 -17.31
CA GLY A 218 -0.34 5.14 -17.36
C GLY A 218 -0.36 3.78 -16.64
N ALA A 219 -1.46 3.44 -15.94
CA ALA A 219 -1.58 2.17 -15.21
C ALA A 219 -2.72 1.27 -15.75
N GLY A 220 -3.72 1.86 -16.44
CA GLY A 220 -4.88 1.10 -16.93
C GLY A 220 -5.89 0.79 -15.82
N PRO A 221 -6.57 -0.37 -15.86
CA PRO A 221 -7.55 -0.78 -14.85
C PRO A 221 -6.93 -0.91 -13.46
N THR A 222 -7.52 -0.25 -12.46
CA THR A 222 -7.10 -0.35 -11.06
C THR A 222 -8.28 -0.62 -10.13
N LEU A 223 -7.97 -1.09 -8.92
CA LEU A 223 -8.99 -1.41 -7.92
C LEU A 223 -9.45 -0.18 -7.15
N ALA A 224 -8.60 0.85 -6.99
CA ALA A 224 -8.90 2.01 -6.16
C ALA A 224 -8.10 3.25 -6.59
N CYS A 225 -8.82 4.33 -6.86
CA CYS A 225 -8.28 5.66 -7.11
C CYS A 225 -8.99 6.67 -6.20
N GLY A 226 -8.32 7.10 -5.13
CA GLY A 226 -8.92 8.01 -4.13
C GLY A 226 -9.26 9.38 -4.73
N THR A 227 -8.34 10.00 -5.49
CA THR A 227 -8.57 11.26 -6.20
C THR A 227 -9.68 11.13 -7.25
N GLY A 228 -9.77 9.97 -7.91
CA GLY A 228 -10.83 9.65 -8.85
C GLY A 228 -12.21 9.55 -8.20
N ALA A 229 -12.32 8.95 -7.02
CA ALA A 229 -13.57 8.93 -6.26
C ALA A 229 -14.01 10.34 -5.85
N CYS A 230 -13.06 11.19 -5.42
CA CYS A 230 -13.31 12.59 -5.11
C CYS A 230 -13.79 13.37 -6.36
N ALA A 231 -13.07 13.26 -7.46
CA ALA A 231 -13.43 13.87 -8.72
C ALA A 231 -14.82 13.43 -9.21
N THR A 232 -15.13 12.15 -9.05
CA THR A 232 -16.44 11.58 -9.41
C THR A 232 -17.57 12.21 -8.60
N LEU A 233 -17.44 12.32 -7.26
CA LEU A 233 -18.48 12.99 -6.47
C LEU A 233 -18.64 14.44 -6.90
N VAL A 234 -17.55 15.19 -7.06
CA VAL A 234 -17.59 16.61 -7.48
C VAL A 234 -18.31 16.76 -8.81
N ALA A 235 -17.97 15.96 -9.82
CA ALA A 235 -18.64 15.95 -11.11
C ALA A 235 -20.14 15.60 -10.96
N ALA A 236 -20.46 14.53 -10.25
CA ALA A 236 -21.85 14.09 -10.04
C ALA A 236 -22.70 15.15 -9.35
N VAL A 237 -22.13 15.84 -8.36
CA VAL A 237 -22.79 16.94 -7.66
C VAL A 237 -23.07 18.12 -8.59
N LEU A 238 -22.11 18.55 -9.41
CA LEU A 238 -22.28 19.68 -10.35
C LEU A 238 -23.22 19.34 -11.50
N LEU A 239 -23.24 18.06 -11.92
CA LEU A 239 -24.21 17.56 -12.91
C LEU A 239 -25.62 17.31 -12.32
N GLY A 240 -25.84 17.56 -11.02
CA GLY A 240 -27.14 17.34 -10.35
C GLY A 240 -27.49 15.88 -10.12
N LEU A 241 -26.53 14.95 -10.27
CA LEU A 241 -26.71 13.50 -10.16
C LEU A 241 -26.58 12.97 -8.72
N SER A 242 -25.86 13.71 -7.85
CA SER A 242 -25.58 13.30 -6.47
C SER A 242 -25.87 14.41 -5.47
N ASP A 243 -25.99 14.03 -4.21
CA ASP A 243 -25.93 14.92 -3.05
C ASP A 243 -24.47 15.26 -2.73
N ASP A 244 -24.24 16.23 -1.84
CA ASP A 244 -22.89 16.69 -1.44
C ASP A 244 -22.07 15.63 -0.68
N THR A 245 -22.70 14.52 -0.32
CA THR A 245 -22.09 13.36 0.31
C THR A 245 -22.64 12.08 -0.29
N ALA A 246 -21.75 11.19 -0.73
CA ALA A 246 -22.14 9.88 -1.23
C ALA A 246 -21.10 8.82 -0.93
N GLU A 247 -21.56 7.58 -0.85
CA GLU A 247 -20.72 6.40 -0.99
C GLU A 247 -20.35 6.23 -2.47
N VAL A 248 -19.05 6.20 -2.75
CA VAL A 248 -18.50 5.88 -4.07
C VAL A 248 -17.93 4.47 -4.00
N MET A 249 -18.59 3.52 -4.67
CA MET A 249 -18.15 2.14 -4.77
C MET A 249 -17.12 2.02 -5.89
N LEU A 250 -15.90 1.56 -5.54
CA LEU A 250 -14.84 1.21 -6.48
C LEU A 250 -14.72 -0.32 -6.57
N PRO A 251 -14.00 -0.88 -7.55
CA PRO A 251 -13.76 -2.33 -7.60
C PRO A 251 -13.13 -2.91 -6.33
N GLY A 252 -12.28 -2.13 -5.62
CA GLY A 252 -11.66 -2.52 -4.35
C GLY A 252 -12.53 -2.31 -3.10
N GLY A 253 -13.66 -1.61 -3.21
CA GLY A 253 -14.58 -1.34 -2.11
C GLY A 253 -15.04 0.12 -2.00
N PRO A 254 -15.85 0.46 -0.99
CA PRO A 254 -16.46 1.77 -0.85
C PRO A 254 -15.51 2.82 -0.24
N LEU A 255 -15.71 4.07 -0.68
CA LEU A 255 -15.22 5.29 -0.04
C LEU A 255 -16.40 6.20 0.26
N GLN A 256 -16.43 6.82 1.43
CA GLN A 256 -17.33 7.93 1.72
C GLN A 256 -16.67 9.23 1.29
N ILE A 257 -17.29 9.93 0.36
CA ILE A 257 -16.79 11.21 -0.14
C ILE A 257 -17.78 12.31 0.22
N ALA A 258 -17.27 13.45 0.70
CA ALA A 258 -18.10 14.59 1.06
C ALA A 258 -17.49 15.90 0.52
N TRP A 259 -18.32 16.72 -0.12
CA TRP A 259 -17.97 18.05 -0.59
C TRP A 259 -19.01 19.06 -0.11
N LEU A 260 -19.01 19.32 1.19
CA LEU A 260 -20.05 20.09 1.89
C LEU A 260 -20.03 21.58 1.58
N ASN A 261 -18.89 22.11 1.16
CA ASN A 261 -18.71 23.52 0.79
C ASN A 261 -18.13 23.59 -0.63
N ARG A 262 -18.87 24.19 -1.53
CA ARG A 262 -18.49 24.32 -2.98
C ARG A 262 -17.16 25.03 -3.23
N SER A 263 -16.69 25.85 -2.30
CA SER A 263 -15.38 26.50 -2.35
C SER A 263 -14.33 25.82 -1.44
N GLY A 264 -14.71 24.76 -0.76
CA GLY A 264 -13.86 24.07 0.21
C GLY A 264 -13.32 22.74 -0.30
N SER A 265 -12.61 22.07 0.61
CA SER A 265 -11.98 20.78 0.37
C SER A 265 -13.00 19.65 0.20
N VAL A 266 -12.58 18.63 -0.54
CA VAL A 266 -13.24 17.33 -0.61
C VAL A 266 -12.67 16.43 0.49
N LEU A 267 -13.55 15.85 1.31
CA LEU A 267 -13.19 14.90 2.36
C LEU A 267 -13.39 13.48 1.85
N MET A 268 -12.37 12.65 2.01
CA MET A 268 -12.41 11.23 1.66
C MET A 268 -12.26 10.39 2.93
N THR A 269 -13.20 9.48 3.19
CA THR A 269 -13.13 8.55 4.32
C THR A 269 -13.18 7.11 3.80
N GLY A 270 -12.27 6.27 4.29
CA GLY A 270 -12.21 4.88 3.88
C GLY A 270 -11.32 4.03 4.75
N PRO A 271 -11.35 2.70 4.55
CA PRO A 271 -10.58 1.77 5.34
C PRO A 271 -9.10 1.79 4.98
N ALA A 272 -8.29 1.33 5.94
CA ALA A 272 -6.95 0.81 5.73
C ALA A 272 -6.74 -0.33 6.73
N VAL A 273 -6.12 -1.40 6.31
CA VAL A 273 -6.02 -2.65 7.07
C VAL A 273 -4.59 -3.19 7.04
N ALA A 274 -4.10 -3.61 8.20
CA ALA A 274 -2.84 -4.35 8.32
C ALA A 274 -2.97 -5.71 7.64
N VAL A 275 -1.93 -6.12 6.91
CA VAL A 275 -1.87 -7.43 6.25
C VAL A 275 -0.92 -8.35 7.02
N PHE A 276 0.33 -7.94 7.16
CA PHE A 276 1.34 -8.64 7.97
C PHE A 276 2.56 -7.76 8.22
N ASP A 277 3.36 -8.15 9.22
CA ASP A 277 4.68 -7.62 9.50
C ASP A 277 5.76 -8.57 9.02
N GLY A 278 6.91 -8.04 8.58
CA GLY A 278 8.02 -8.83 8.10
C GLY A 278 9.38 -8.16 8.32
N VAL A 279 10.40 -8.92 7.95
CA VAL A 279 11.79 -8.45 7.90
C VAL A 279 12.31 -8.76 6.52
N PHE A 280 12.97 -7.79 5.87
CA PHE A 280 13.58 -8.07 4.57
C PHE A 280 14.68 -9.11 4.71
N ALA A 281 14.61 -10.16 3.89
CA ALA A 281 15.68 -11.13 3.77
C ALA A 281 16.99 -10.42 3.34
N PRO A 282 18.17 -10.89 3.77
CA PRO A 282 19.44 -10.24 3.41
C PRO A 282 19.60 -9.99 1.92
N GLU A 283 19.13 -10.92 1.09
CA GLU A 283 19.22 -10.85 -0.37
C GLU A 283 18.31 -9.75 -0.98
N LEU A 284 17.31 -9.31 -0.23
CA LEU A 284 16.40 -8.23 -0.63
C LEU A 284 16.86 -6.86 -0.13
N LEU A 285 17.88 -6.76 0.70
CA LEU A 285 18.42 -5.47 1.14
C LEU A 285 19.17 -4.76 0.00
N PRO A 286 19.30 -3.41 0.05
CA PRO A 286 20.12 -2.67 -0.89
C PRO A 286 21.54 -3.18 -0.95
N VAL A 287 22.16 -3.09 -2.14
CA VAL A 287 23.56 -3.49 -2.34
C VAL A 287 24.45 -2.66 -1.41
N GLY A 288 25.36 -3.33 -0.68
CA GLY A 288 26.26 -2.71 0.31
C GLY A 288 25.71 -2.65 1.73
N MET A 289 24.41 -2.98 1.97
CA MET A 289 23.86 -3.14 3.33
C MET A 289 24.00 -4.57 3.87
N VAL A 290 24.22 -5.53 3.01
CA VAL A 290 24.68 -6.83 3.45
C VAL A 290 26.13 -6.56 3.89
N GLU A 291 26.40 -6.48 5.20
CA GLU A 291 27.75 -6.71 5.67
C GLU A 291 28.21 -7.96 4.94
N GLN A 292 29.33 -7.86 4.20
CA GLN A 292 30.03 -9.07 3.78
C GLN A 292 30.17 -9.87 5.08
N GLN A 293 29.34 -10.90 5.27
CA GLN A 293 29.68 -11.89 6.27
C GLN A 293 31.17 -12.15 6.01
N PRO A 294 32.03 -11.91 7.02
CA PRO A 294 33.44 -12.23 6.83
C PRO A 294 33.43 -13.65 6.26
N PRO A 295 34.10 -13.90 5.13
CA PRO A 295 34.01 -15.16 4.39
C PRO A 295 34.01 -16.23 5.45
N ALA A 296 32.93 -17.05 5.49
CA ALA A 296 32.56 -17.89 6.62
C ALA A 296 33.85 -18.32 7.28
N MET A 297 34.15 -17.81 8.46
CA MET A 297 35.49 -17.94 9.06
C MET A 297 35.84 -19.37 8.78
N ALA A 298 36.84 -19.58 7.90
CA ALA A 298 37.33 -20.91 7.63
C ALA A 298 37.47 -21.45 9.04
N VAL A 299 36.57 -22.38 9.40
CA VAL A 299 36.53 -22.96 10.73
C VAL A 299 37.97 -23.23 10.98
N ALA A 300 38.57 -22.45 11.90
CA ALA A 300 39.97 -22.61 12.22
C ALA A 300 40.07 -24.09 12.52
N THR A 301 40.61 -24.82 11.56
CA THR A 301 40.81 -26.26 11.72
C THR A 301 41.55 -26.37 13.02
N ALA A 302 40.83 -26.78 14.07
CA ALA A 302 41.47 -27.25 15.29
C ALA A 302 42.59 -28.18 14.81
N PRO A 303 43.83 -28.09 15.39
CA PRO A 303 44.91 -28.86 14.92
C PRO A 303 44.44 -30.29 14.76
N ALA A 304 44.63 -30.84 13.57
CA ALA A 304 44.19 -32.17 13.21
C ALA A 304 44.77 -33.16 14.24
N HIS A 305 43.91 -33.60 15.18
CA HIS A 305 44.09 -34.91 15.68
C HIS A 305 43.73 -35.85 14.52
N GLU A 306 44.76 -36.47 13.94
CA GLU A 306 44.61 -37.58 13.02
C GLU A 306 43.80 -38.69 13.70
N THR A 307 42.50 -38.65 13.52
CA THR A 307 41.62 -39.80 13.64
C THR A 307 41.05 -40.04 12.26
N ALA A 308 41.39 -41.17 11.70
CA ALA A 308 40.98 -41.64 10.40
C ALA A 308 39.48 -41.37 10.18
N GLY A 309 39.19 -40.65 9.14
CA GLY A 309 38.01 -40.37 8.42
C GLY A 309 36.69 -41.08 8.77
N PHE A 310 36.04 -40.69 9.85
CA PHE A 310 34.66 -41.07 10.13
C PHE A 310 33.73 -39.96 9.65
N ASP A 311 32.90 -40.25 8.64
CA ASP A 311 31.90 -39.36 8.11
C ASP A 311 30.50 -39.81 8.55
N CYS A 312 29.91 -39.10 9.52
CA CYS A 312 28.57 -39.41 10.06
C CYS A 312 27.46 -39.50 9.01
N SER A 313 27.61 -38.85 7.84
CA SER A 313 26.61 -38.92 6.78
C SER A 313 26.70 -40.20 5.96
N ARG A 314 27.90 -40.85 5.94
CA ARG A 314 28.18 -42.00 5.10
C ARG A 314 28.38 -43.29 5.95
N ASP A 315 28.96 -43.14 7.13
CA ASP A 315 29.45 -44.28 7.93
C ASP A 315 28.52 -44.64 9.08
N CYS A 316 27.38 -43.95 9.27
CA CYS A 316 26.37 -44.17 10.34
C CYS A 316 25.18 -45.03 9.90
N ALA A 317 25.34 -45.92 8.89
CA ALA A 317 24.20 -46.64 8.35
C ALA A 317 23.67 -47.77 9.30
N ASP A 318 24.55 -48.50 10.04
CA ASP A 318 24.15 -49.66 10.84
C ASP A 318 24.64 -49.73 12.29
N SER A 319 25.58 -48.90 12.71
CA SER A 319 26.00 -48.79 14.13
C SER A 319 26.81 -47.53 14.42
N CYS A 320 26.36 -46.71 15.35
CA CYS A 320 27.09 -45.53 15.80
C CYS A 320 28.35 -45.89 16.57
N GLN A 321 29.52 -45.47 16.10
CA GLN A 321 30.79 -45.70 16.80
C GLN A 321 31.08 -44.66 17.90
N GLN A 322 30.22 -43.64 18.06
CA GLN A 322 30.29 -42.65 19.14
C GLN A 322 28.88 -42.38 19.73
N PRO A 323 28.25 -43.36 20.37
CA PRO A 323 26.88 -43.23 20.85
C PRO A 323 26.74 -42.12 21.91
N ASP A 324 27.75 -41.86 22.73
CA ASP A 324 27.67 -40.86 23.79
C ASP A 324 27.72 -39.41 23.33
N ASN A 325 28.02 -39.16 22.04
CA ASN A 325 28.09 -37.82 21.43
C ASN A 325 27.15 -37.65 20.19
N CYS A 326 26.23 -38.58 19.98
CA CYS A 326 25.32 -38.56 18.83
C CYS A 326 24.15 -37.58 19.06
N LEU A 327 24.34 -36.33 18.67
CA LEU A 327 23.28 -35.28 18.68
C LEU A 327 22.04 -35.67 17.86
N ARG A 328 22.19 -36.57 16.89
CA ARG A 328 21.11 -37.00 16.01
C ARG A 328 20.09 -37.89 16.73
N ASP A 329 20.55 -38.87 17.51
CA ASP A 329 19.65 -39.77 18.20
C ASP A 329 18.93 -39.09 19.37
N ALA A 330 19.63 -38.23 20.10
CA ALA A 330 19.02 -37.42 21.18
C ALA A 330 17.96 -36.44 20.59
N ALA A 331 18.24 -35.77 19.47
CA ALA A 331 17.30 -34.90 18.81
C ALA A 331 16.09 -35.65 18.21
N GLN A 332 16.32 -36.82 17.59
CA GLN A 332 15.24 -37.65 17.07
C GLN A 332 14.36 -38.22 18.21
N GLN A 333 14.92 -38.65 19.32
CA GLN A 333 14.17 -39.10 20.49
C GLN A 333 13.35 -37.98 21.11
N GLN A 334 13.87 -36.76 21.18
CA GLN A 334 13.13 -35.58 21.68
C GLN A 334 11.98 -35.23 20.76
N VAL A 335 12.20 -35.20 19.43
CA VAL A 335 11.16 -34.95 18.43
C VAL A 335 10.10 -36.05 18.49
N GLN A 336 10.50 -37.32 18.55
CA GLN A 336 9.55 -38.43 18.59
C GLN A 336 8.75 -38.45 19.92
N ALA A 337 9.37 -38.13 21.03
CA ALA A 337 8.71 -37.97 22.34
C ALA A 337 7.69 -36.83 22.29
N PHE A 338 8.07 -35.69 21.72
CA PHE A 338 7.17 -34.55 21.53
C PHE A 338 5.97 -34.90 20.62
N LEU A 339 6.20 -35.54 19.47
CA LEU A 339 5.14 -35.95 18.54
C LEU A 339 4.19 -36.99 19.18
N ASN A 340 4.71 -37.90 20.01
CA ASN A 340 3.90 -38.92 20.66
C ASN A 340 3.11 -38.39 21.87
N SER A 341 3.56 -37.28 22.49
CA SER A 341 2.95 -36.71 23.70
C SER A 341 2.06 -35.50 23.42
N THR A 342 2.05 -34.97 22.19
CA THR A 342 1.39 -33.72 21.87
C THR A 342 0.35 -33.94 20.74
N SER A 343 -0.92 -33.63 21.02
CA SER A 343 -1.96 -33.72 20.00
C SER A 343 -1.78 -32.66 18.91
N LEU A 344 -2.33 -32.90 17.71
CA LEU A 344 -2.28 -31.93 16.60
C LEU A 344 -2.85 -30.57 17.00
N ASP A 345 -3.95 -30.55 17.77
CA ASP A 345 -4.55 -29.30 18.26
C ASP A 345 -3.64 -28.59 19.26
N ALA A 346 -2.93 -29.33 20.12
CA ALA A 346 -1.95 -28.74 21.03
C ALA A 346 -0.72 -28.19 20.29
N MET A 347 -0.29 -28.83 19.19
CA MET A 347 0.79 -28.33 18.32
C MET A 347 0.38 -27.05 17.60
N LEU A 348 -0.86 -26.97 17.09
CA LEU A 348 -1.42 -25.78 16.46
C LEU A 348 -1.55 -24.62 17.45
N ASN A 349 -2.00 -24.91 18.68
CA ASN A 349 -2.08 -23.90 19.74
C ASN A 349 -0.68 -23.40 20.15
N LEU A 350 0.30 -24.29 20.31
CA LEU A 350 1.69 -23.91 20.58
C LEU A 350 2.31 -23.05 19.47
N ALA A 351 1.95 -23.33 18.21
CA ALA A 351 2.39 -22.51 17.07
C ALA A 351 1.73 -21.13 17.10
N SER A 352 0.43 -21.06 17.41
CA SER A 352 -0.33 -19.80 17.54
C SER A 352 0.15 -18.99 18.73
N ASP A 353 0.31 -19.61 19.91
CA ASP A 353 0.84 -18.97 21.13
C ASP A 353 2.28 -18.46 20.92
N SER A 354 3.10 -19.21 20.19
CA SER A 354 4.45 -18.77 19.82
C SER A 354 4.45 -17.56 18.92
N LEU A 355 3.48 -17.47 18.01
CA LEU A 355 3.30 -16.30 17.14
C LEU A 355 2.81 -15.08 17.93
N GLU A 356 1.81 -15.26 18.80
CA GLU A 356 1.30 -14.22 19.70
C GLU A 356 2.35 -13.76 20.71
N GLN A 357 3.11 -14.67 21.30
CA GLN A 357 4.20 -14.33 22.22
C GLN A 357 5.35 -13.59 21.52
N ARG A 358 5.67 -13.95 20.28
CA ARG A 358 6.66 -13.21 19.47
C ARG A 358 6.15 -11.81 19.11
N THR A 359 4.88 -11.70 18.81
CA THR A 359 4.22 -10.42 18.53
C THR A 359 4.19 -9.57 19.81
N ARG A 360 3.74 -10.13 20.94
CA ARG A 360 3.69 -9.46 22.24
C ARG A 360 5.06 -9.06 22.78
N ALA A 361 6.05 -9.94 22.69
CA ALA A 361 7.44 -9.65 23.09
C ALA A 361 8.12 -8.59 22.22
N ARG A 362 7.59 -8.32 21.03
CA ARG A 362 8.01 -7.25 20.13
C ARG A 362 7.45 -5.90 20.60
N PHE A 363 6.19 -5.87 21.06
CA PHE A 363 5.56 -4.69 21.66
C PHE A 363 6.16 -4.34 23.03
N GLU A 364 6.47 -5.34 23.87
CA GLU A 364 7.03 -5.13 25.22
C GLU A 364 8.51 -4.69 25.22
N ARG A 365 9.27 -4.94 24.14
CA ARG A 365 10.67 -4.49 23.98
C ARG A 365 10.82 -3.09 23.40
N GLY A 366 9.74 -2.44 23.01
CA GLY A 366 9.70 -1.07 22.48
C GLY A 366 9.37 0.01 23.51
N THR A 367 9.23 -0.34 24.81
CA THR A 367 9.09 0.64 25.90
C THR A 367 10.43 0.79 26.62
N PRO A 368 10.99 2.03 26.68
CA PRO A 368 12.25 2.31 27.39
C PRO A 368 12.12 2.13 28.89
#